data_88bab94c5411143285f091a20f1c7db2
#
_entry.id   88bab94c5411143285f091a20f1c7db2
#
_cell.length_a   1.000
_cell.length_b   1.000
_cell.length_c   1.000
_cell.angle_alpha   90.00
_cell.angle_beta   90.00
_cell.angle_gamma   90.00
#
_symmetry.space_group_name_H-M   'P 1'
#
loop_
_entity.id
_entity.type
_entity.pdbx_description
1 polymer ?
#
loop_
_entity_poly.entity_id
_entity_poly.type
_entity_poly.pdbx_seq_one_letter_code
_entity_poly.pdbx_strand_id
1 'polypeptide(L)'
;VSKMMVFTGNANPDLARRVVRQLHIPLGDATVGRFSDGEVNVELNENVRGKDVFILQPTCAPTNDNLMELVVMADALRRSSASRVTAVVPYFGYARQDRRPRSARVAISAKVVADMLDTVGVDRLLTVDLHADQIQGFFDIPVDNIYGSPVLIDDIQDQRFDNLMIVSPDIGGVVRARAVAKSLGVDLAIIDKRRPKANQSEVMHIIGDVEGRTCVLVDDMVDTAGTLCHAAKALKDHGAAQVYAYCTHPILSGKAIENITNSVLDELVVTNTIPLSAAAQSCSRIRQLDIAPVVAEAVRRISNEESISAMFR
;
A
#
# COMPACT_ATOMS: atom_id res chain seq x y z
N VAL A 1 -6.08 -28.32 15.99
CA VAL A 1 -6.62 -27.85 14.70
C VAL A 1 -6.56 -26.34 14.70
N SER A 2 -5.82 -25.70 13.79
CA SER A 2 -5.74 -24.26 13.67
C SER A 2 -7.15 -23.68 13.54
N LYS A 3 -7.47 -22.67 14.36
CA LYS A 3 -8.73 -21.93 14.22
C LYS A 3 -8.68 -20.91 13.07
N MET A 4 -7.47 -20.57 12.60
CA MET A 4 -7.22 -19.57 11.59
C MET A 4 -7.40 -20.13 10.18
N MET A 5 -8.08 -19.38 9.32
CA MET A 5 -8.19 -19.62 7.88
C MET A 5 -7.94 -18.32 7.11
N VAL A 6 -7.33 -18.41 5.96
CA VAL A 6 -7.08 -17.26 5.07
C VAL A 6 -7.70 -17.54 3.72
N PHE A 7 -8.59 -16.66 3.29
CA PHE A 7 -9.19 -16.65 1.95
C PHE A 7 -8.67 -15.48 1.13
N THR A 8 -8.82 -15.54 -0.17
CA THR A 8 -8.45 -14.44 -1.09
C THR A 8 -9.56 -14.19 -2.11
N GLY A 9 -9.75 -12.92 -2.44
CA GLY A 9 -10.42 -12.56 -3.70
C GLY A 9 -9.45 -12.62 -4.88
N ASN A 10 -9.83 -12.00 -5.99
CA ASN A 10 -9.09 -12.08 -7.25
C ASN A 10 -8.04 -10.97 -7.43
N ALA A 11 -7.97 -9.98 -6.52
CA ALA A 11 -7.11 -8.83 -6.70
C ALA A 11 -5.61 -9.16 -6.61
N ASN A 12 -5.20 -10.05 -5.69
CA ASN A 12 -3.79 -10.42 -5.51
C ASN A 12 -3.65 -11.83 -4.92
N PRO A 13 -4.06 -12.88 -5.62
CA PRO A 13 -3.97 -14.25 -5.12
C PRO A 13 -2.52 -14.74 -4.94
N ASP A 14 -1.55 -14.15 -5.65
CA ASP A 14 -0.14 -14.50 -5.46
C ASP A 14 0.36 -14.06 -4.08
N LEU A 15 0.05 -12.84 -3.64
CA LEU A 15 0.37 -12.38 -2.29
C LEU A 15 -0.30 -13.29 -1.23
N ALA A 16 -1.56 -13.66 -1.43
CA ALA A 16 -2.26 -14.56 -0.50
C ALA A 16 -1.56 -15.92 -0.38
N ARG A 17 -1.14 -16.52 -1.50
CA ARG A 17 -0.38 -17.78 -1.49
C ARG A 17 0.97 -17.65 -0.76
N ARG A 18 1.66 -16.51 -0.92
CA ARG A 18 2.91 -16.22 -0.20
C ARG A 18 2.66 -16.08 1.29
N VAL A 19 1.60 -15.37 1.69
CA VAL A 19 1.23 -15.19 3.11
C VAL A 19 0.90 -16.52 3.77
N VAL A 20 0.05 -17.37 3.18
CA VAL A 20 -0.29 -18.66 3.78
C VAL A 20 0.88 -19.64 3.83
N ARG A 21 1.82 -19.52 2.88
CA ARG A 21 3.08 -20.29 2.92
C ARG A 21 3.93 -19.89 4.12
N GLN A 22 4.03 -18.61 4.44
CA GLN A 22 4.72 -18.12 5.65
C GLN A 22 4.01 -18.57 6.93
N LEU A 23 2.70 -18.69 6.91
CA LEU A 23 1.88 -19.16 8.03
C LEU A 23 1.86 -20.68 8.16
N HIS A 24 2.41 -21.42 7.20
CA HIS A 24 2.37 -22.89 7.14
C HIS A 24 0.95 -23.48 7.19
N ILE A 25 -0.01 -22.80 6.53
CA ILE A 25 -1.40 -23.25 6.41
C ILE A 25 -1.82 -23.30 4.94
N PRO A 26 -2.85 -24.07 4.57
CA PRO A 26 -3.42 -23.99 3.24
C PRO A 26 -4.19 -22.69 3.04
N LEU A 27 -4.30 -22.26 1.78
CA LEU A 27 -5.25 -21.22 1.39
C LEU A 27 -6.67 -21.80 1.45
N GLY A 28 -7.61 -21.04 2.01
CA GLY A 28 -9.02 -21.42 2.09
C GLY A 28 -9.64 -21.57 0.71
N ASP A 29 -10.48 -22.59 0.56
CA ASP A 29 -11.15 -22.89 -0.71
C ASP A 29 -12.47 -22.12 -0.83
N ALA A 30 -12.52 -21.19 -1.76
CA ALA A 30 -13.70 -20.41 -2.12
C ALA A 30 -13.71 -20.15 -3.62
N THR A 31 -14.88 -20.18 -4.19
CA THR A 31 -15.13 -19.75 -5.58
C THR A 31 -15.54 -18.28 -5.56
N VAL A 32 -14.69 -17.41 -6.11
CA VAL A 32 -14.96 -15.99 -6.27
C VAL A 32 -15.00 -15.68 -7.75
N GLY A 33 -16.19 -15.44 -8.27
CA GLY A 33 -16.45 -15.27 -9.70
C GLY A 33 -17.47 -14.18 -9.97
N ARG A 34 -18.05 -14.25 -11.17
CA ARG A 34 -19.10 -13.32 -11.63
C ARG A 34 -20.19 -14.06 -12.34
N PHE A 35 -21.40 -13.58 -12.19
CA PHE A 35 -22.50 -13.92 -13.09
C PHE A 35 -22.29 -13.28 -14.47
N SER A 36 -23.10 -13.71 -15.45
CA SER A 36 -22.99 -13.22 -16.83
C SER A 36 -23.26 -11.72 -17.00
N ASP A 37 -23.98 -11.13 -16.06
CA ASP A 37 -24.27 -9.69 -15.99
C ASP A 37 -23.19 -8.87 -15.26
N GLY A 38 -22.16 -9.56 -14.70
CA GLY A 38 -21.03 -8.96 -14.02
C GLY A 38 -21.15 -8.87 -12.50
N GLU A 39 -22.28 -9.27 -11.92
CA GLU A 39 -22.43 -9.33 -10.45
C GLU A 39 -21.47 -10.34 -9.83
N VAL A 40 -20.90 -9.95 -8.67
CA VAL A 40 -19.96 -10.81 -7.94
C VAL A 40 -20.69 -12.00 -7.35
N ASN A 41 -20.14 -13.19 -7.55
CA ASN A 41 -20.61 -14.45 -6.96
C ASN A 41 -19.52 -15.05 -6.08
N VAL A 42 -19.88 -15.41 -4.84
CA VAL A 42 -18.96 -16.04 -3.87
C VAL A 42 -19.59 -17.30 -3.32
N GLU A 43 -18.86 -18.40 -3.35
CA GLU A 43 -19.20 -19.66 -2.70
C GLU A 43 -18.03 -20.16 -1.85
N LEU A 44 -18.29 -20.46 -0.58
CA LEU A 44 -17.32 -21.04 0.33
C LEU A 44 -17.39 -22.56 0.23
N ASN A 45 -16.26 -23.21 -0.11
CA ASN A 45 -16.20 -24.66 -0.29
C ASN A 45 -15.73 -25.39 0.96
N GLU A 46 -15.48 -24.65 2.07
CA GLU A 46 -15.01 -25.19 3.36
C GLU A 46 -15.89 -24.74 4.51
N ASN A 47 -15.86 -25.52 5.59
CA ASN A 47 -16.57 -25.18 6.82
C ASN A 47 -15.80 -24.14 7.64
N VAL A 48 -16.35 -22.94 7.73
CA VAL A 48 -15.76 -21.81 8.46
C VAL A 48 -16.39 -21.56 9.84
N ARG A 49 -17.35 -22.38 10.27
CA ARG A 49 -18.06 -22.19 11.54
C ARG A 49 -17.10 -22.14 12.72
N GLY A 50 -17.16 -21.05 13.47
CA GLY A 50 -16.33 -20.83 14.66
C GLY A 50 -14.84 -20.60 14.36
N LYS A 51 -14.48 -20.36 13.09
CA LYS A 51 -13.10 -20.05 12.69
C LYS A 51 -12.78 -18.57 12.79
N ASP A 52 -11.50 -18.25 12.98
CA ASP A 52 -10.91 -16.94 12.84
C ASP A 52 -10.48 -16.79 11.38
N VAL A 53 -11.21 -15.98 10.62
CA VAL A 53 -11.07 -15.92 9.17
C VAL A 53 -10.50 -14.58 8.72
N PHE A 54 -9.51 -14.64 7.83
CA PHE A 54 -8.87 -13.51 7.21
C PHE A 54 -9.19 -13.51 5.70
N ILE A 55 -9.62 -12.38 5.17
CA ILE A 55 -9.83 -12.18 3.72
C ILE A 55 -8.72 -11.28 3.20
N LEU A 56 -7.79 -11.81 2.42
CA LEU A 56 -6.73 -11.02 1.80
C LEU A 56 -7.22 -10.51 0.46
N GLN A 57 -7.52 -9.21 0.37
CA GLN A 57 -8.02 -8.56 -0.83
C GLN A 57 -7.63 -7.08 -0.84
N PRO A 58 -6.56 -6.66 -1.55
CA PRO A 58 -6.33 -5.25 -1.80
C PRO A 58 -7.45 -4.69 -2.68
N THR A 59 -7.88 -3.46 -2.40
CA THR A 59 -8.92 -2.79 -3.18
C THR A 59 -8.32 -1.87 -4.24
N CYS A 60 -7.30 -2.39 -4.94
CA CYS A 60 -6.69 -1.78 -6.12
C CYS A 60 -7.57 -1.94 -7.37
N ALA A 61 -7.15 -1.37 -8.48
CA ALA A 61 -7.87 -1.48 -9.75
C ALA A 61 -7.99 -2.95 -10.23
N PRO A 62 -9.17 -3.35 -10.73
CA PRO A 62 -10.44 -2.60 -10.84
C PRO A 62 -11.09 -2.41 -9.47
N THR A 63 -11.06 -1.19 -8.96
CA THR A 63 -11.27 -0.88 -7.54
C THR A 63 -12.66 -1.25 -7.05
N ASN A 64 -13.70 -0.94 -7.83
CA ASN A 64 -15.08 -1.23 -7.44
C ASN A 64 -15.36 -2.73 -7.40
N ASP A 65 -14.81 -3.45 -8.34
CA ASP A 65 -14.95 -4.91 -8.43
C ASP A 65 -14.25 -5.59 -7.24
N ASN A 66 -13.02 -5.20 -6.96
CA ASN A 66 -12.24 -5.77 -5.86
C ASN A 66 -12.83 -5.42 -4.50
N LEU A 67 -13.38 -4.21 -4.34
CA LEU A 67 -14.10 -3.82 -3.13
C LEU A 67 -15.38 -4.66 -2.96
N MET A 68 -16.15 -4.85 -4.02
CA MET A 68 -17.39 -5.64 -3.96
C MET A 68 -17.11 -7.11 -3.67
N GLU A 69 -16.03 -7.69 -4.22
CA GLU A 69 -15.60 -9.05 -3.86
C GLU A 69 -15.35 -9.15 -2.35
N LEU A 70 -14.62 -8.20 -1.77
CA LEU A 70 -14.35 -8.17 -0.32
C LEU A 70 -15.65 -8.11 0.50
N VAL A 71 -16.58 -7.23 0.13
CA VAL A 71 -17.86 -7.04 0.83
C VAL A 71 -18.71 -8.32 0.76
N VAL A 72 -18.84 -8.93 -0.41
CA VAL A 72 -19.64 -10.15 -0.59
C VAL A 72 -19.00 -11.35 0.11
N MET A 73 -17.67 -11.47 0.08
CA MET A 73 -16.95 -12.51 0.83
C MET A 73 -17.17 -12.37 2.33
N ALA A 74 -17.13 -11.14 2.87
CA ALA A 74 -17.38 -10.90 4.29
C ALA A 74 -18.79 -11.34 4.70
N ASP A 75 -19.81 -11.01 3.91
CA ASP A 75 -21.19 -11.45 4.16
C ASP A 75 -21.31 -12.99 4.12
N ALA A 76 -20.74 -13.64 3.12
CA ALA A 76 -20.74 -15.10 3.01
C ALA A 76 -20.12 -15.78 4.25
N LEU A 77 -19.01 -15.27 4.76
CA LEU A 77 -18.33 -15.78 5.95
C LEU A 77 -19.16 -15.57 7.22
N ARG A 78 -19.76 -14.39 7.38
CA ARG A 78 -20.66 -14.10 8.50
C ARG A 78 -21.87 -15.03 8.51
N ARG A 79 -22.55 -15.21 7.38
CA ARG A 79 -23.71 -16.11 7.23
C ARG A 79 -23.33 -17.57 7.47
N SER A 80 -22.08 -17.94 7.18
CA SER A 80 -21.52 -19.28 7.45
C SER A 80 -21.01 -19.44 8.88
N SER A 81 -21.26 -18.47 9.76
CA SER A 81 -20.95 -18.50 11.20
C SER A 81 -19.43 -18.51 11.50
N ALA A 82 -18.61 -17.81 10.70
CA ALA A 82 -17.25 -17.49 11.12
C ALA A 82 -17.27 -16.78 12.48
N SER A 83 -16.31 -17.06 13.34
CA SER A 83 -16.25 -16.46 14.69
C SER A 83 -15.77 -15.01 14.63
N ARG A 84 -14.81 -14.72 13.77
CA ARG A 84 -14.26 -13.40 13.50
C ARG A 84 -13.89 -13.31 12.03
N VAL A 85 -14.18 -12.16 11.41
CA VAL A 85 -13.81 -11.85 10.02
C VAL A 85 -12.88 -10.64 10.01
N THR A 86 -11.62 -10.86 9.67
CA THR A 86 -10.62 -9.79 9.50
C THR A 86 -10.40 -9.52 8.02
N ALA A 87 -10.64 -8.28 7.58
CA ALA A 87 -10.27 -7.84 6.24
C ALA A 87 -8.77 -7.49 6.22
N VAL A 88 -7.98 -8.21 5.44
CA VAL A 88 -6.57 -7.92 5.17
C VAL A 88 -6.51 -7.21 3.82
N VAL A 89 -6.39 -5.89 3.85
CA VAL A 89 -6.44 -5.01 2.69
C VAL A 89 -5.07 -4.34 2.52
N PRO A 90 -4.08 -5.01 1.89
CA PRO A 90 -2.71 -4.48 1.79
C PRO A 90 -2.63 -3.11 1.12
N TYR A 91 -3.52 -2.84 0.16
CA TYR A 91 -3.76 -1.52 -0.37
C TYR A 91 -5.23 -1.15 -0.19
N PHE A 92 -5.48 -0.07 0.56
CA PHE A 92 -6.82 0.45 0.81
C PHE A 92 -7.16 1.52 -0.23
N GLY A 93 -8.00 1.15 -1.18
CA GLY A 93 -8.48 2.04 -2.24
C GLY A 93 -9.38 3.14 -1.68
N TYR A 94 -9.57 4.22 -2.45
CA TYR A 94 -10.32 5.43 -2.06
C TYR A 94 -9.68 6.25 -0.91
N ALA A 95 -8.53 5.84 -0.37
CA ALA A 95 -7.85 6.47 0.75
C ALA A 95 -7.45 7.93 0.49
N ARG A 96 -7.25 8.33 -0.77
CA ARG A 96 -6.89 9.72 -1.14
C ARG A 96 -8.02 10.72 -0.96
N GLN A 97 -9.26 10.26 -0.81
CA GLN A 97 -10.44 11.09 -0.53
C GLN A 97 -10.84 10.95 0.95
N ASP A 98 -9.96 11.40 1.82
CA ASP A 98 -10.03 11.30 3.28
C ASP A 98 -10.64 12.54 3.95
N ARG A 99 -10.80 13.62 3.20
CA ARG A 99 -11.30 14.91 3.69
C ARG A 99 -11.99 15.72 2.60
N ARG A 100 -12.82 16.67 3.04
CA ARG A 100 -13.44 17.64 2.14
C ARG A 100 -12.66 18.97 2.17
N PRO A 101 -12.04 19.39 1.05
CA PRO A 101 -11.46 20.74 0.94
C PRO A 101 -12.53 21.83 1.14
N ARG A 102 -12.14 22.97 1.73
CA ARG A 102 -13.10 24.05 2.09
C ARG A 102 -13.91 24.58 0.91
N SER A 103 -13.33 24.58 -0.29
CA SER A 103 -13.95 25.11 -1.51
C SER A 103 -14.69 24.07 -2.36
N ALA A 104 -14.72 22.81 -1.95
CA ALA A 104 -15.26 21.72 -2.77
C ALA A 104 -16.46 21.03 -2.11
N ARG A 105 -17.42 20.64 -2.97
CA ARG A 105 -18.56 19.79 -2.58
C ARG A 105 -18.30 18.38 -3.09
N VAL A 106 -17.50 17.63 -2.35
CA VAL A 106 -17.05 16.28 -2.70
C VAL A 106 -17.40 15.29 -1.60
N ALA A 107 -17.45 14.01 -1.95
CA ALA A 107 -17.57 12.93 -0.97
C ALA A 107 -16.28 12.75 -0.17
N ILE A 108 -16.38 12.09 0.99
CA ILE A 108 -15.26 11.52 1.73
C ILE A 108 -15.32 10.01 1.47
N SER A 109 -14.79 9.58 0.31
CA SER A 109 -14.96 8.20 -0.16
C SER A 109 -14.30 7.17 0.75
N ALA A 110 -13.22 7.53 1.43
CA ALA A 110 -12.60 6.67 2.46
C ALA A 110 -13.58 6.32 3.58
N LYS A 111 -14.41 7.28 4.02
CA LYS A 111 -15.46 7.03 5.02
C LYS A 111 -16.57 6.12 4.48
N VAL A 112 -16.98 6.31 3.22
CA VAL A 112 -18.00 5.46 2.61
C VAL A 112 -17.54 4.00 2.57
N VAL A 113 -16.29 3.76 2.19
CA VAL A 113 -15.71 2.39 2.19
C VAL A 113 -15.63 1.82 3.61
N ALA A 114 -15.23 2.63 4.60
CA ALA A 114 -15.22 2.21 5.99
C ALA A 114 -16.61 1.76 6.46
N ASP A 115 -17.64 2.57 6.19
CA ASP A 115 -19.03 2.26 6.57
C ASP A 115 -19.54 0.97 5.89
N MET A 116 -19.15 0.73 4.64
CA MET A 116 -19.50 -0.52 3.95
C MET A 116 -18.92 -1.74 4.65
N LEU A 117 -17.65 -1.69 5.04
CA LEU A 117 -16.96 -2.79 5.73
C LEU A 117 -17.51 -3.00 7.14
N ASP A 118 -17.77 -1.93 7.88
CA ASP A 118 -18.40 -2.01 9.22
C ASP A 118 -19.80 -2.62 9.11
N THR A 119 -20.61 -2.16 8.16
CA THR A 119 -22.00 -2.60 7.99
C THR A 119 -22.11 -4.07 7.58
N VAL A 120 -21.22 -4.55 6.69
CA VAL A 120 -21.25 -5.95 6.24
C VAL A 120 -20.72 -6.91 7.33
N GLY A 121 -20.14 -6.36 8.38
CA GLY A 121 -19.75 -7.10 9.58
C GLY A 121 -18.32 -7.64 9.55
N VAL A 122 -17.41 -6.89 8.97
CA VAL A 122 -15.98 -7.06 9.23
C VAL A 122 -15.72 -6.71 10.69
N ASP A 123 -14.98 -7.54 11.41
CA ASP A 123 -14.69 -7.34 12.83
C ASP A 123 -13.36 -6.58 13.05
N ARG A 124 -12.48 -6.55 12.06
CA ARG A 124 -11.16 -5.88 12.12
C ARG A 124 -10.64 -5.62 10.71
N LEU A 125 -9.93 -4.51 10.54
CA LEU A 125 -9.15 -4.20 9.35
C LEU A 125 -7.65 -4.30 9.62
N LEU A 126 -6.93 -5.02 8.77
CA LEU A 126 -5.47 -4.99 8.67
C LEU A 126 -5.10 -4.36 7.33
N THR A 127 -4.30 -3.32 7.34
CA THR A 127 -3.87 -2.62 6.12
C THR A 127 -2.41 -2.20 6.22
N VAL A 128 -1.79 -1.83 5.09
CA VAL A 128 -0.40 -1.42 5.02
C VAL A 128 -0.33 0.04 4.55
N ASP A 129 0.39 0.89 5.26
CA ASP A 129 0.67 2.28 4.90
C ASP A 129 -0.56 3.03 4.37
N LEU A 130 -1.54 3.28 5.22
CA LEU A 130 -2.66 4.15 4.89
C LEU A 130 -2.16 5.51 4.40
N HIS A 131 -2.79 6.03 3.34
CA HIS A 131 -2.44 7.35 2.81
C HIS A 131 -2.51 8.47 3.86
N ALA A 132 -3.45 8.33 4.79
CA ALA A 132 -3.62 9.24 5.92
C ALA A 132 -4.02 8.45 7.16
N ASP A 133 -3.26 8.60 8.26
CA ASP A 133 -3.46 7.83 9.49
C ASP A 133 -4.84 8.06 10.12
N GLN A 134 -5.44 9.24 9.94
CA GLN A 134 -6.77 9.57 10.44
C GLN A 134 -7.89 8.70 9.86
N ILE A 135 -7.68 8.01 8.73
CA ILE A 135 -8.66 7.06 8.16
C ILE A 135 -9.00 5.96 9.16
N GLN A 136 -8.07 5.58 10.05
CA GLN A 136 -8.34 4.64 11.13
C GLN A 136 -9.54 5.06 11.99
N GLY A 137 -9.73 6.36 12.19
CA GLY A 137 -10.85 6.92 12.94
C GLY A 137 -12.19 6.93 12.18
N PHE A 138 -12.24 6.49 10.93
CA PHE A 138 -13.48 6.37 10.15
C PHE A 138 -14.21 5.05 10.40
N PHE A 139 -13.51 4.08 10.98
CA PHE A 139 -14.02 2.75 11.31
C PHE A 139 -14.54 2.70 12.74
N ASP A 140 -15.62 1.96 12.94
CA ASP A 140 -16.14 1.59 14.27
C ASP A 140 -15.49 0.30 14.80
N ILE A 141 -14.70 -0.36 13.97
CA ILE A 141 -13.93 -1.58 14.29
C ILE A 141 -12.44 -1.26 14.49
N PRO A 142 -11.68 -2.14 15.16
CA PRO A 142 -10.23 -1.99 15.27
C PRO A 142 -9.56 -1.99 13.90
N VAL A 143 -8.59 -1.10 13.73
CA VAL A 143 -7.74 -0.99 12.53
C VAL A 143 -6.29 -1.16 12.92
N ASP A 144 -5.62 -2.14 12.32
CA ASP A 144 -4.18 -2.31 12.39
C ASP A 144 -3.56 -1.79 11.09
N ASN A 145 -2.99 -0.58 11.16
CA ASN A 145 -2.19 -0.01 10.07
C ASN A 145 -0.73 -0.40 10.28
N ILE A 146 -0.23 -1.37 9.52
CA ILE A 146 1.17 -1.77 9.55
C ILE A 146 1.98 -1.02 8.49
N TYR A 147 3.31 -1.11 8.58
CA TYR A 147 4.21 -0.33 7.72
C TYR A 147 4.98 -1.22 6.77
N GLY A 148 5.12 -0.78 5.52
CA GLY A 148 5.99 -1.38 4.51
C GLY A 148 7.47 -0.98 4.71
N SER A 149 7.71 0.07 5.49
CA SER A 149 9.06 0.63 5.68
C SER A 149 10.13 -0.39 6.12
N PRO A 150 9.91 -1.40 6.95
CA PRO A 150 10.95 -2.38 7.27
C PRO A 150 11.49 -3.07 6.01
N VAL A 151 10.61 -3.50 5.10
CA VAL A 151 11.02 -4.16 3.86
C VAL A 151 11.80 -3.22 2.95
N LEU A 152 11.38 -1.94 2.88
CA LEU A 152 12.09 -0.92 2.10
C LEU A 152 13.45 -0.60 2.72
N ILE A 153 13.54 -0.47 4.03
CA ILE A 153 14.79 -0.16 4.76
C ILE A 153 15.79 -1.28 4.60
N ASP A 154 15.38 -2.53 4.75
CA ASP A 154 16.25 -3.69 4.58
C ASP A 154 16.86 -3.72 3.16
N ASP A 155 16.05 -3.49 2.14
CA ASP A 155 16.54 -3.42 0.75
C ASP A 155 17.51 -2.24 0.54
N ILE A 156 17.20 -1.04 1.07
CA ILE A 156 18.08 0.13 0.98
C ILE A 156 19.43 -0.16 1.63
N GLN A 157 19.46 -0.83 2.78
CA GLN A 157 20.69 -1.23 3.46
C GLN A 157 21.49 -2.25 2.64
N ASP A 158 20.82 -3.22 2.02
CA ASP A 158 21.45 -4.25 1.19
C ASP A 158 22.09 -3.68 -0.08
N GLN A 159 21.51 -2.60 -0.64
CA GLN A 159 22.09 -1.88 -1.80
C GLN A 159 23.43 -1.20 -1.49
N ARG A 160 23.71 -0.87 -0.21
CA ARG A 160 24.94 -0.20 0.23
C ARG A 160 25.26 1.06 -0.56
N PHE A 161 24.25 1.92 -0.73
CA PHE A 161 24.39 3.17 -1.46
C PHE A 161 25.47 4.08 -0.84
N ASP A 162 26.37 4.59 -1.68
CA ASP A 162 27.34 5.57 -1.25
C ASP A 162 26.71 6.94 -1.05
N ASN A 163 27.09 7.65 0.01
CA ASN A 163 26.65 9.01 0.30
C ASN A 163 25.12 9.17 0.28
N LEU A 164 24.41 8.21 0.92
CA LEU A 164 22.96 8.11 0.92
C LEU A 164 22.29 9.30 1.61
N MET A 165 21.21 9.78 1.01
CA MET A 165 20.27 10.75 1.59
C MET A 165 18.85 10.33 1.29
N ILE A 166 17.96 10.36 2.29
CA ILE A 166 16.53 10.15 2.09
C ILE A 166 15.88 11.48 1.71
N VAL A 167 14.92 11.43 0.79
CA VAL A 167 14.21 12.61 0.29
C VAL A 167 12.72 12.42 0.40
N SER A 168 12.04 13.41 0.99
CA SER A 168 10.59 13.49 0.92
C SER A 168 10.17 14.18 -0.37
N PRO A 169 9.31 13.57 -1.22
CA PRO A 169 8.87 14.17 -2.49
C PRO A 169 7.95 15.39 -2.32
N ASP A 170 7.41 15.57 -1.11
CA ASP A 170 6.59 16.74 -0.73
C ASP A 170 6.55 16.92 0.79
N ILE A 171 5.87 17.97 1.25
CA ILE A 171 5.74 18.28 2.67
C ILE A 171 4.88 17.23 3.42
N GLY A 172 3.90 16.64 2.74
CA GLY A 172 3.01 15.62 3.33
C GLY A 172 3.72 14.34 3.72
N GLY A 173 4.73 13.92 2.94
CA GLY A 173 5.52 12.71 3.16
C GLY A 173 6.67 12.83 4.18
N VAL A 174 6.91 14.02 4.74
CA VAL A 174 8.09 14.29 5.61
C VAL A 174 8.17 13.37 6.81
N VAL A 175 7.05 13.05 7.45
CA VAL A 175 7.03 12.18 8.64
C VAL A 175 7.54 10.79 8.28
N ARG A 176 7.08 10.21 7.16
CA ARG A 176 7.52 8.91 6.65
C ARG A 176 9.00 8.92 6.28
N ALA A 177 9.41 9.89 5.46
CA ALA A 177 10.80 10.00 5.03
C ALA A 177 11.76 10.19 6.22
N ARG A 178 11.35 10.98 7.23
CA ARG A 178 12.14 11.17 8.46
C ARG A 178 12.28 9.86 9.25
N ALA A 179 11.24 9.06 9.35
CA ALA A 179 11.30 7.77 10.04
C ALA A 179 12.31 6.83 9.35
N VAL A 180 12.31 6.77 8.02
CA VAL A 180 13.27 5.97 7.23
C VAL A 180 14.70 6.52 7.39
N ALA A 181 14.91 7.84 7.26
CA ALA A 181 16.21 8.46 7.42
C ALA A 181 16.80 8.20 8.82
N LYS A 182 15.96 8.32 9.87
CA LYS A 182 16.36 8.03 11.25
C LYS A 182 16.77 6.57 11.44
N SER A 183 16.02 5.64 10.87
CA SER A 183 16.32 4.20 10.96
C SER A 183 17.63 3.84 10.25
N LEU A 184 17.93 4.51 9.14
CA LEU A 184 19.18 4.33 8.39
C LEU A 184 20.37 5.15 8.94
N GLY A 185 20.12 6.10 9.84
CA GLY A 185 21.14 7.00 10.36
C GLY A 185 21.70 7.98 9.32
N VAL A 186 20.87 8.43 8.37
CA VAL A 186 21.26 9.30 7.25
C VAL A 186 20.49 10.62 7.25
N ASP A 187 20.97 11.59 6.46
CA ASP A 187 20.34 12.89 6.31
C ASP A 187 19.01 12.83 5.55
N LEU A 188 18.18 13.86 5.74
CA LEU A 188 16.89 14.06 5.10
C LEU A 188 16.89 15.36 4.29
N ALA A 189 16.45 15.30 3.04
CA ALA A 189 16.05 16.45 2.25
C ALA A 189 14.54 16.45 1.98
N ILE A 190 14.00 17.63 1.68
CA ILE A 190 12.56 17.82 1.44
C ILE A 190 12.37 18.60 0.16
N ILE A 191 11.47 18.16 -0.70
CA ILE A 191 11.05 18.93 -1.88
C ILE A 191 9.78 19.71 -1.53
N ASP A 192 9.90 21.04 -1.50
CA ASP A 192 8.78 21.96 -1.33
C ASP A 192 8.28 22.43 -2.70
N LYS A 193 7.05 22.05 -3.04
CA LYS A 193 6.39 22.40 -4.31
C LYS A 193 5.63 23.69 -4.12
N ARG A 194 6.07 24.76 -4.79
CA ARG A 194 5.39 26.06 -4.78
C ARG A 194 4.82 26.38 -6.15
N ARG A 195 3.55 26.77 -6.17
CA ARG A 195 2.92 27.38 -7.33
C ARG A 195 2.85 28.89 -7.09
N PRO A 196 3.75 29.70 -7.68
CA PRO A 196 3.79 31.15 -7.43
C PRO A 196 2.51 31.86 -7.85
N LYS A 197 1.85 31.37 -8.95
CA LYS A 197 0.55 31.87 -9.46
C LYS A 197 -0.19 30.75 -10.20
N ALA A 198 -1.52 30.90 -10.32
CA ALA A 198 -2.31 30.06 -11.22
C ALA A 198 -1.75 30.18 -12.65
N ASN A 199 -1.56 29.05 -13.34
CA ASN A 199 -0.98 28.91 -14.69
C ASN A 199 0.54 29.16 -14.82
N GLN A 200 1.31 29.17 -13.74
CA GLN A 200 2.78 29.11 -13.82
C GLN A 200 3.29 27.71 -13.53
N SER A 201 4.45 27.37 -14.13
CA SER A 201 5.14 26.11 -13.87
C SER A 201 5.42 25.94 -12.37
N GLU A 202 5.25 24.74 -11.89
CA GLU A 202 5.57 24.35 -10.52
C GLU A 202 7.08 24.53 -10.28
N VAL A 203 7.45 25.33 -9.27
CA VAL A 203 8.85 25.48 -8.86
C VAL A 203 9.09 24.54 -7.70
N MET A 204 10.06 23.66 -7.84
CA MET A 204 10.51 22.77 -6.78
C MET A 204 11.67 23.39 -6.04
N HIS A 205 11.47 23.66 -4.74
CA HIS A 205 12.52 24.14 -3.87
C HIS A 205 13.02 22.98 -3.00
N ILE A 206 14.33 22.70 -3.05
CA ILE A 206 14.92 21.61 -2.28
C ILE A 206 15.49 22.19 -0.98
N ILE A 207 15.07 21.63 0.13
CA ILE A 207 15.59 21.92 1.47
C ILE A 207 16.54 20.78 1.83
N GLY A 208 17.83 21.07 1.93
CA GLY A 208 18.92 20.13 2.13
C GLY A 208 19.95 20.21 1.00
N ASP A 209 21.17 19.75 1.27
CA ASP A 209 22.24 19.71 0.29
C ASP A 209 22.33 18.34 -0.36
N VAL A 210 21.93 18.27 -1.65
CA VAL A 210 21.85 17.03 -2.43
C VAL A 210 23.00 16.85 -3.42
N GLU A 211 23.91 17.81 -3.51
CA GLU A 211 25.04 17.76 -4.45
C GLU A 211 25.93 16.53 -4.17
N GLY A 212 26.19 15.74 -5.20
CA GLY A 212 27.00 14.53 -5.12
C GLY A 212 26.38 13.39 -4.29
N ARG A 213 25.12 13.50 -3.86
CA ARG A 213 24.46 12.50 -3.01
C ARG A 213 23.72 11.44 -3.87
N THR A 214 23.63 10.24 -3.30
CA THR A 214 22.63 9.25 -3.75
C THR A 214 21.32 9.54 -3.02
N CYS A 215 20.33 10.06 -3.73
CA CYS A 215 19.05 10.45 -3.19
C CYS A 215 18.03 9.32 -3.33
N VAL A 216 17.36 8.94 -2.25
CA VAL A 216 16.27 7.97 -2.23
C VAL A 216 14.99 8.68 -1.85
N LEU A 217 14.09 8.87 -2.83
CA LEU A 217 12.74 9.38 -2.62
C LEU A 217 11.89 8.29 -1.95
N VAL A 218 11.17 8.64 -0.88
CA VAL A 218 10.28 7.70 -0.16
C VAL A 218 8.87 8.23 -0.12
N ASP A 219 7.92 7.41 -0.59
CA ASP A 219 6.48 7.76 -0.58
C ASP A 219 5.61 6.53 -0.24
N ASP A 220 4.30 6.75 0.05
CA ASP A 220 3.36 5.65 0.27
C ASP A 220 2.94 4.99 -1.04
N MET A 221 2.74 5.77 -2.10
CA MET A 221 2.24 5.25 -3.36
C MET A 221 2.85 5.97 -4.57
N VAL A 222 2.88 5.28 -5.68
CA VAL A 222 3.16 5.84 -6.99
C VAL A 222 1.97 5.57 -7.92
N ASP A 223 1.32 6.64 -8.39
CA ASP A 223 0.17 6.55 -9.30
C ASP A 223 0.61 6.77 -10.75
N THR A 224 0.51 7.97 -11.29
CA THR A 224 0.95 8.27 -12.68
C THR A 224 2.46 8.49 -12.79
N ALA A 225 3.18 8.50 -11.69
CA ALA A 225 4.60 8.77 -11.56
C ALA A 225 5.07 10.17 -12.00
N GLY A 226 4.17 11.05 -12.46
CA GLY A 226 4.56 12.39 -12.94
C GLY A 226 5.28 13.22 -11.86
N THR A 227 4.68 13.28 -10.67
CA THR A 227 5.26 13.99 -9.51
C THR A 227 6.63 13.43 -9.12
N LEU A 228 6.74 12.11 -9.07
CA LEU A 228 7.98 11.41 -8.71
C LEU A 228 9.11 11.67 -9.72
N CYS A 229 8.79 11.61 -11.01
CA CYS A 229 9.75 11.88 -12.10
C CYS A 229 10.20 13.36 -12.11
N HIS A 230 9.29 14.30 -11.83
CA HIS A 230 9.65 15.71 -11.69
C HIS A 230 10.54 15.94 -10.47
N ALA A 231 10.25 15.27 -9.35
CA ALA A 231 11.09 15.32 -8.16
C ALA A 231 12.51 14.78 -8.44
N ALA A 232 12.61 13.65 -9.14
CA ALA A 232 13.90 13.08 -9.55
C ALA A 232 14.69 14.03 -10.45
N LYS A 233 14.00 14.67 -11.41
CA LYS A 233 14.64 15.67 -12.28
C LYS A 233 15.16 16.85 -11.48
N ALA A 234 14.38 17.39 -10.55
CA ALA A 234 14.80 18.51 -9.70
C ALA A 234 16.06 18.14 -8.88
N LEU A 235 16.12 16.93 -8.31
CA LEU A 235 17.30 16.46 -7.58
C LEU A 235 18.53 16.36 -8.48
N LYS A 236 18.41 15.81 -9.69
CA LYS A 236 19.50 15.74 -10.68
C LYS A 236 19.96 17.13 -11.10
N ASP A 237 19.04 18.07 -11.35
CA ASP A 237 19.34 19.45 -11.71
C ASP A 237 20.09 20.21 -10.58
N HIS A 238 19.95 19.76 -9.31
CA HIS A 238 20.67 20.26 -8.15
C HIS A 238 21.92 19.43 -7.79
N GLY A 239 22.40 18.60 -8.71
CA GLY A 239 23.68 17.90 -8.57
C GLY A 239 23.63 16.54 -7.90
N ALA A 240 22.47 15.96 -7.65
CA ALA A 240 22.37 14.59 -7.13
C ALA A 240 23.06 13.60 -8.09
N ALA A 241 23.93 12.74 -7.56
CA ALA A 241 24.67 11.76 -8.36
C ALA A 241 23.72 10.67 -8.89
N GLN A 242 22.88 10.12 -8.03
CA GLN A 242 21.89 9.10 -8.37
C GLN A 242 20.56 9.43 -7.67
N VAL A 243 19.44 9.00 -8.27
CA VAL A 243 18.11 9.19 -7.71
C VAL A 243 17.29 7.90 -7.85
N TYR A 244 16.96 7.31 -6.72
CA TYR A 244 16.09 6.16 -6.58
C TYR A 244 14.76 6.58 -5.96
N ALA A 245 13.72 5.76 -6.13
CA ALA A 245 12.46 5.94 -5.43
C ALA A 245 11.99 4.63 -4.83
N TYR A 246 11.46 4.70 -3.61
CA TYR A 246 10.90 3.58 -2.86
C TYR A 246 9.48 3.92 -2.44
N CYS A 247 8.51 3.15 -2.92
CA CYS A 247 7.09 3.35 -2.63
C CYS A 247 6.45 2.03 -2.21
N THR A 248 5.55 2.08 -1.23
CA THR A 248 4.84 0.88 -0.78
C THR A 248 3.86 0.39 -1.84
N HIS A 249 3.03 1.28 -2.40
CA HIS A 249 1.90 0.91 -3.27
C HIS A 249 2.14 1.28 -4.74
N PRO A 250 2.36 0.29 -5.63
CA PRO A 250 2.52 0.52 -7.06
C PRO A 250 1.17 0.59 -7.79
N ILE A 251 0.47 1.71 -7.73
CA ILE A 251 -0.78 1.89 -8.49
C ILE A 251 -0.48 1.88 -9.98
N LEU A 252 0.54 2.63 -10.41
CA LEU A 252 1.10 2.67 -11.76
C LEU A 252 0.04 2.83 -12.86
N SER A 253 -0.88 3.76 -12.66
CA SER A 253 -1.97 4.04 -13.60
C SER A 253 -1.56 4.97 -14.74
N GLY A 254 -2.39 5.02 -15.77
CA GLY A 254 -2.23 5.94 -16.89
C GLY A 254 -0.87 5.79 -17.59
N LYS A 255 -0.10 6.89 -17.65
CA LYS A 255 1.21 6.94 -18.30
C LYS A 255 2.40 6.62 -17.38
N ALA A 256 2.17 5.97 -16.25
CA ALA A 256 3.21 5.74 -15.23
C ALA A 256 4.46 5.08 -15.81
N ILE A 257 4.30 4.00 -16.58
CA ILE A 257 5.43 3.25 -17.16
C ILE A 257 6.20 4.11 -18.18
N GLU A 258 5.48 4.85 -19.03
CA GLU A 258 6.09 5.79 -19.98
C GLU A 258 6.89 6.88 -19.23
N ASN A 259 6.29 7.48 -18.21
CA ASN A 259 6.94 8.51 -17.40
C ASN A 259 8.22 7.98 -16.72
N ILE A 260 8.16 6.80 -16.11
CA ILE A 260 9.32 6.19 -15.43
C ILE A 260 10.42 5.86 -16.45
N THR A 261 10.06 5.24 -17.58
CA THR A 261 11.00 4.83 -18.63
C THR A 261 11.77 6.03 -19.19
N ASN A 262 11.08 7.17 -19.39
CA ASN A 262 11.64 8.38 -19.96
C ASN A 262 12.25 9.34 -18.92
N SER A 263 12.19 9.00 -17.63
CA SER A 263 12.70 9.85 -16.55
C SER A 263 14.21 9.70 -16.34
N VAL A 264 14.74 10.57 -15.50
CA VAL A 264 16.11 10.50 -14.97
C VAL A 264 16.22 9.63 -13.71
N LEU A 265 15.12 9.00 -13.29
CA LEU A 265 15.09 8.10 -12.16
C LEU A 265 15.93 6.85 -12.45
N ASP A 266 16.86 6.52 -11.59
CA ASP A 266 17.71 5.33 -11.77
C ASP A 266 16.91 4.04 -11.58
N GLU A 267 16.12 3.93 -10.52
CA GLU A 267 15.21 2.79 -10.26
C GLU A 267 14.01 3.21 -9.40
N LEU A 268 12.86 2.59 -9.63
CA LEU A 268 11.69 2.60 -8.75
C LEU A 268 11.55 1.23 -8.09
N VAL A 269 11.59 1.21 -6.76
CA VAL A 269 11.38 0.01 -5.96
C VAL A 269 10.02 0.10 -5.27
N VAL A 270 9.21 -0.94 -5.40
CA VAL A 270 7.85 -1.00 -4.87
C VAL A 270 7.61 -2.32 -4.14
N THR A 271 6.54 -2.42 -3.37
CA THR A 271 6.14 -3.71 -2.79
C THR A 271 5.07 -4.40 -3.63
N ASN A 272 4.74 -5.64 -3.29
CA ASN A 272 3.67 -6.40 -3.95
C ASN A 272 2.31 -6.28 -3.24
N THR A 273 2.04 -5.16 -2.57
CA THR A 273 0.70 -4.83 -2.06
C THR A 273 -0.34 -4.76 -3.18
N ILE A 274 0.10 -4.37 -4.37
CA ILE A 274 -0.65 -4.38 -5.63
C ILE A 274 0.15 -5.20 -6.64
N PRO A 275 -0.47 -6.11 -7.40
CA PRO A 275 0.23 -6.83 -8.45
C PRO A 275 0.66 -5.91 -9.59
N LEU A 276 1.87 -6.10 -10.11
CA LEU A 276 2.35 -5.36 -11.27
C LEU A 276 1.66 -5.83 -12.56
N SER A 277 1.28 -4.88 -13.41
CA SER A 277 0.86 -5.18 -14.78
C SER A 277 2.02 -5.79 -15.60
N ALA A 278 1.71 -6.47 -16.70
CA ALA A 278 2.73 -7.03 -17.59
C ALA A 278 3.73 -5.95 -18.08
N ALA A 279 3.24 -4.75 -18.38
CA ALA A 279 4.09 -3.63 -18.78
C ALA A 279 5.04 -3.19 -17.65
N ALA A 280 4.54 -3.13 -16.40
CA ALA A 280 5.37 -2.79 -15.25
C ALA A 280 6.43 -3.87 -14.96
N GLN A 281 6.06 -5.16 -15.07
CA GLN A 281 6.99 -6.28 -14.90
C GLN A 281 8.11 -6.28 -15.96
N SER A 282 7.81 -5.83 -17.18
CA SER A 282 8.78 -5.74 -18.27
C SER A 282 9.66 -4.48 -18.22
N CYS A 283 9.34 -3.52 -17.34
CA CYS A 283 10.11 -2.29 -17.19
C CYS A 283 11.37 -2.56 -16.35
N SER A 284 12.55 -2.44 -16.97
CA SER A 284 13.83 -2.67 -16.28
C SER A 284 14.15 -1.69 -15.15
N ARG A 285 13.40 -0.60 -15.05
CA ARG A 285 13.53 0.41 -14.00
C ARG A 285 12.60 0.21 -12.81
N ILE A 286 11.78 -0.85 -12.82
CA ILE A 286 10.85 -1.16 -11.73
C ILE A 286 11.25 -2.50 -11.12
N ARG A 287 11.44 -2.49 -9.80
CA ARG A 287 11.73 -3.69 -9.02
C ARG A 287 10.70 -3.84 -7.91
N GLN A 288 10.27 -5.07 -7.64
CA GLN A 288 9.24 -5.37 -6.65
C GLN A 288 9.78 -6.20 -5.49
N LEU A 289 9.49 -5.74 -4.26
CA LEU A 289 9.82 -6.43 -3.01
C LEU A 289 8.60 -7.19 -2.48
N ASP A 290 8.85 -8.25 -1.73
CA ASP A 290 7.81 -9.10 -1.15
C ASP A 290 7.42 -8.61 0.26
N ILE A 291 6.15 -8.16 0.43
CA ILE A 291 5.59 -7.75 1.72
C ILE A 291 4.97 -8.94 2.48
N ALA A 292 4.87 -10.14 1.88
CA ALA A 292 4.20 -11.28 2.48
C ALA A 292 4.71 -11.65 3.89
N PRO A 293 6.02 -11.61 4.20
CA PRO A 293 6.49 -11.92 5.55
C PRO A 293 5.91 -10.97 6.61
N VAL A 294 5.83 -9.67 6.32
CA VAL A 294 5.29 -8.66 7.26
C VAL A 294 3.79 -8.84 7.45
N VAL A 295 3.05 -9.06 6.35
CA VAL A 295 1.60 -9.31 6.39
C VAL A 295 1.30 -10.61 7.15
N ALA A 296 2.05 -11.68 6.88
CA ALA A 296 1.87 -12.97 7.56
C ALA A 296 2.12 -12.86 9.07
N GLU A 297 3.16 -12.16 9.48
CA GLU A 297 3.44 -11.95 10.90
C GLU A 297 2.33 -11.15 11.58
N ALA A 298 1.79 -10.12 10.92
CA ALA A 298 0.64 -9.36 11.44
C ALA A 298 -0.61 -10.26 11.58
N VAL A 299 -0.93 -11.06 10.56
CA VAL A 299 -2.04 -12.04 10.60
C VAL A 299 -1.86 -13.03 11.76
N ARG A 300 -0.65 -13.58 11.92
CA ARG A 300 -0.32 -14.49 13.03
C ARG A 300 -0.54 -13.84 14.40
N ARG A 301 -0.07 -12.59 14.56
CA ARG A 301 -0.23 -11.83 15.82
C ARG A 301 -1.68 -11.53 16.13
N ILE A 302 -2.47 -11.10 15.13
CA ILE A 302 -3.91 -10.86 15.31
C ILE A 302 -4.60 -12.15 15.75
N SER A 303 -4.30 -13.29 15.11
CA SER A 303 -4.92 -14.57 15.44
C SER A 303 -4.53 -15.06 16.85
N ASN A 304 -3.31 -14.75 17.30
CA ASN A 304 -2.80 -15.11 18.62
C ASN A 304 -3.06 -14.03 19.69
N GLU A 305 -3.73 -12.94 19.35
CA GLU A 305 -3.98 -11.79 20.25
C GLU A 305 -2.68 -11.14 20.78
N GLU A 306 -1.63 -11.14 19.96
CA GLU A 306 -0.34 -10.51 20.25
C GLU A 306 -0.29 -9.05 19.76
N SER A 307 0.62 -8.25 20.33
CA SER A 307 0.77 -6.83 19.96
C SER A 307 1.33 -6.65 18.55
N ILE A 308 0.60 -5.95 17.70
CA ILE A 308 1.05 -5.53 16.36
C ILE A 308 2.13 -4.46 16.44
N SER A 309 1.98 -3.48 17.34
CA SER A 309 2.96 -2.39 17.47
C SER A 309 4.37 -2.85 17.86
N ALA A 310 4.49 -4.04 18.44
CA ALA A 310 5.79 -4.63 18.78
C ALA A 310 6.61 -5.05 17.54
N MET A 311 5.99 -5.13 16.35
CA MET A 311 6.68 -5.43 15.09
C MET A 311 7.57 -4.27 14.61
N PHE A 312 7.35 -3.04 15.11
CA PHE A 312 7.94 -1.82 14.59
C PHE A 312 8.73 -1.03 15.67
N ARG A 313 9.16 -1.73 16.72
CA ARG A 313 9.97 -1.16 17.83
C ARG A 313 11.45 -1.42 17.65
#